data_0614b1112221cd2aa48b98a325b39a4b
#
_entry.id   0614b1112221cd2aa48b98a325b39a4b
#
_cell.length_a   1.000
_cell.length_b   1.000
_cell.length_c   1.000
_cell.angle_alpha   90.00
_cell.angle_beta   90.00
_cell.angle_gamma   90.00
#
_symmetry.space_group_name_H-M   'P 1'
#
loop_
_entity.id
_entity.type
_entity.pdbx_description
1 polymer ?
#
loop_
_entity_poly.entity_id
_entity_poly.type
_entity_poly.pdbx_seq_one_letter_code
_entity_poly.pdbx_strand_id
1 'polypeptide(L)'
;MAAVIETDLVEPVAFTPFAAWPGREEARGIFVRRTPVLDATATRTLYVHGLGGSSLNFTDLMGLRMPTSPGIAIDLPGFGYSAPATRHTLFAHAMAVIGLLDDESCGPVDLVGNSMGGATSILVAARRPDLVRSLTLLGPALPGQRPKVSHAPILLSGVPGVREKLRDMMLKRSPEERVDDLMQLIFFDPSTMSAERRAEAVYEQGRRDGLDYTWVAFSESAQSLASAMLRRRGALMWSALENVQAPVLGLFGTDDRLVDVGVAPKAAKRIQRGRVVVMPRMGHCAQMEDPVQVADLMASFEQEFVL
;
A
#
# COMPACT_ATOMS: atom_id res chain seq x y z
N MET A 1 -4.10 -20.81 -12.00
CA MET A 1 -4.07 -19.43 -12.54
C MET A 1 -5.32 -18.74 -12.06
N ALA A 2 -5.18 -17.53 -11.50
CA ALA A 2 -6.30 -16.73 -11.03
C ALA A 2 -7.16 -16.24 -12.22
N ALA A 3 -8.47 -16.14 -12.01
CA ALA A 3 -9.36 -15.47 -12.96
C ALA A 3 -9.13 -13.96 -12.93
N VAL A 4 -9.27 -13.30 -14.08
CA VAL A 4 -9.40 -11.85 -14.16
C VAL A 4 -10.87 -11.53 -14.30
N ILE A 5 -11.41 -10.73 -13.38
CA ILE A 5 -12.79 -10.29 -13.37
C ILE A 5 -12.79 -8.77 -13.45
N GLU A 6 -13.61 -8.20 -14.32
CA GLU A 6 -13.91 -6.77 -14.33
C GLU A 6 -15.18 -6.58 -13.51
N THR A 7 -15.16 -5.66 -12.54
CA THR A 7 -16.37 -5.31 -11.79
C THR A 7 -17.25 -4.40 -12.63
N ASP A 8 -18.56 -4.47 -12.40
CA ASP A 8 -19.47 -3.46 -12.90
C ASP A 8 -19.12 -2.10 -12.31
N LEU A 9 -19.50 -1.04 -13.03
CA LEU A 9 -19.49 0.32 -12.46
C LEU A 9 -20.48 0.36 -11.30
N VAL A 10 -19.95 0.56 -10.10
CA VAL A 10 -20.75 0.75 -8.89
C VAL A 10 -20.58 2.20 -8.47
N GLU A 11 -21.69 2.91 -8.23
CA GLU A 11 -21.60 4.24 -7.64
C GLU A 11 -21.07 4.11 -6.21
N PRO A 12 -20.13 4.98 -5.79
CA PRO A 12 -19.56 4.94 -4.45
C PRO A 12 -20.64 5.02 -3.36
N VAL A 13 -20.60 4.11 -2.42
CA VAL A 13 -21.51 4.09 -1.28
C VAL A 13 -21.05 5.14 -0.27
N ALA A 14 -21.94 6.08 0.07
CA ALA A 14 -21.67 7.08 1.10
C ALA A 14 -21.45 6.40 2.46
N PHE A 15 -20.38 6.75 3.13
CA PHE A 15 -20.10 6.33 4.51
C PHE A 15 -19.58 7.52 5.33
N THR A 16 -19.64 7.41 6.66
CA THR A 16 -19.05 8.43 7.54
C THR A 16 -17.57 8.09 7.75
N PRO A 17 -16.63 9.01 7.39
CA PRO A 17 -15.21 8.77 7.60
C PRO A 17 -14.88 8.51 9.08
N PHE A 18 -14.02 7.53 9.33
CA PHE A 18 -13.56 7.21 10.69
C PHE A 18 -12.53 8.23 11.16
N ALA A 19 -12.49 8.53 12.45
CA ALA A 19 -11.37 9.24 13.03
C ALA A 19 -10.08 8.40 12.91
N ALA A 20 -8.93 9.07 12.84
CA ALA A 20 -7.64 8.37 12.81
C ALA A 20 -7.49 7.46 14.03
N TRP A 21 -7.17 6.19 13.77
CA TRP A 21 -6.98 5.20 14.83
C TRP A 21 -5.80 5.56 15.73
N PRO A 22 -5.87 5.25 17.03
CA PRO A 22 -4.75 5.44 17.94
C PRO A 22 -3.50 4.74 17.42
N GLY A 23 -2.36 5.41 17.53
CA GLY A 23 -1.09 4.87 17.10
C GLY A 23 -0.03 4.99 18.19
N ARG A 24 0.93 4.08 18.17
CA ARG A 24 2.09 4.09 19.03
C ARG A 24 3.31 3.48 18.35
N GLU A 25 4.48 3.84 18.85
CA GLU A 25 5.71 3.18 18.47
C GLU A 25 5.77 1.80 19.13
N GLU A 26 6.09 0.80 18.33
CA GLU A 26 6.30 -0.59 18.75
C GLU A 26 7.79 -0.94 18.71
N ALA A 27 8.10 -2.22 18.97
CA ALA A 27 9.44 -2.72 18.84
C ALA A 27 10.07 -2.35 17.49
N ARG A 28 11.38 -2.16 17.46
CA ARG A 28 12.18 -1.80 16.27
C ARG A 28 11.90 -0.41 15.70
N GLY A 29 11.27 0.49 16.48
CA GLY A 29 10.96 1.85 16.04
C GLY A 29 9.88 1.93 14.97
N ILE A 30 9.04 0.90 14.85
CA ILE A 30 7.90 0.88 13.91
C ILE A 30 6.68 1.49 14.59
N PHE A 31 6.09 2.48 13.97
CA PHE A 31 4.83 3.05 14.43
C PHE A 31 3.65 2.28 13.81
N VAL A 32 2.66 1.96 14.65
CA VAL A 32 1.47 1.23 14.24
C VAL A 32 0.20 1.93 14.72
N ARG A 33 -0.86 1.85 13.92
CA ARG A 33 -2.23 2.20 14.31
C ARG A 33 -3.06 0.94 14.38
N ARG A 34 -3.93 0.87 15.40
CA ARG A 34 -4.74 -0.31 15.66
C ARG A 34 -6.21 0.04 15.82
N THR A 35 -7.08 -0.77 15.26
CA THR A 35 -8.49 -0.78 15.65
C THR A 35 -8.68 -1.56 16.94
N PRO A 36 -9.79 -1.33 17.68
CA PRO A 36 -10.21 -2.22 18.74
C PRO A 36 -10.36 -3.67 18.28
N VAL A 37 -10.09 -4.61 19.18
CA VAL A 37 -10.33 -6.03 18.97
C VAL A 37 -11.68 -6.35 19.60
N LEU A 38 -12.71 -6.59 18.78
CA LEU A 38 -14.06 -6.92 19.22
C LEU A 38 -14.22 -8.42 19.50
N ASP A 39 -13.52 -9.24 18.71
CA ASP A 39 -13.45 -10.69 18.89
C ASP A 39 -11.96 -11.10 18.94
N ALA A 40 -11.55 -11.68 20.08
CA ALA A 40 -10.18 -12.11 20.28
C ALA A 40 -9.76 -13.28 19.37
N THR A 41 -10.72 -14.00 18.81
CA THR A 41 -10.49 -15.12 17.88
C THR A 41 -10.40 -14.68 16.42
N ALA A 42 -10.82 -13.45 16.14
CA ALA A 42 -10.79 -12.91 14.77
C ALA A 42 -9.33 -12.77 14.26
N THR A 43 -9.11 -13.20 13.02
CA THR A 43 -7.82 -12.99 12.36
C THR A 43 -7.59 -11.51 12.15
N ARG A 44 -6.38 -11.05 12.45
CA ARG A 44 -5.98 -9.65 12.27
C ARG A 44 -5.59 -9.38 10.83
N THR A 45 -5.88 -8.17 10.37
CA THR A 45 -5.40 -7.67 9.07
C THR A 45 -4.25 -6.69 9.28
N LEU A 46 -3.11 -6.96 8.62
CA LEU A 46 -1.96 -6.04 8.58
C LEU A 46 -1.98 -5.25 7.27
N TYR A 47 -1.92 -3.92 7.37
CA TYR A 47 -1.94 -3.00 6.24
C TYR A 47 -0.58 -2.32 6.02
N VAL A 48 -0.08 -2.38 4.78
CA VAL A 48 1.25 -1.86 4.38
C VAL A 48 1.09 -0.82 3.27
N HIS A 49 1.46 0.43 3.57
CA HIS A 49 1.28 1.57 2.67
C HIS A 49 2.27 1.60 1.50
N GLY A 50 1.94 2.41 0.48
CA GLY A 50 2.77 2.69 -0.69
C GLY A 50 3.90 3.68 -0.43
N LEU A 51 4.69 3.97 -1.46
CA LEU A 51 5.76 4.96 -1.43
C LEU A 51 5.22 6.34 -1.07
N GLY A 52 5.78 6.96 -0.04
CA GLY A 52 5.35 8.27 0.45
C GLY A 52 4.04 8.26 1.27
N GLY A 53 3.41 7.10 1.46
CA GLY A 53 2.22 6.93 2.30
C GLY A 53 2.52 6.81 3.80
N SER A 54 1.49 6.44 4.54
CA SER A 54 1.55 6.09 5.97
C SER A 54 0.37 5.19 6.34
N SER A 55 0.31 4.76 7.58
CA SER A 55 -0.82 4.01 8.16
C SER A 55 -2.17 4.72 8.02
N LEU A 56 -2.18 6.05 7.90
CA LEU A 56 -3.38 6.85 7.67
C LEU A 56 -4.10 6.51 6.36
N ASN A 57 -3.39 5.96 5.37
CA ASN A 57 -4.00 5.58 4.10
C ASN A 57 -5.04 4.45 4.21
N PHE A 58 -5.12 3.80 5.36
CA PHE A 58 -6.03 2.68 5.60
C PHE A 58 -7.10 2.95 6.66
N THR A 59 -7.20 4.18 7.18
CA THR A 59 -8.07 4.50 8.31
C THR A 59 -9.52 4.06 8.08
N ASP A 60 -10.09 4.38 6.92
CA ASP A 60 -11.49 4.07 6.60
C ASP A 60 -11.67 2.58 6.31
N LEU A 61 -10.79 1.97 5.52
CA LEU A 61 -10.85 0.54 5.25
C LEU A 61 -10.71 -0.29 6.53
N MET A 62 -9.82 0.10 7.45
CA MET A 62 -9.70 -0.53 8.77
C MET A 62 -10.99 -0.45 9.56
N GLY A 63 -11.68 0.71 9.53
CA GLY A 63 -12.95 0.92 10.22
C GLY A 63 -14.06 0.02 9.68
N LEU A 64 -14.19 -0.06 8.37
CA LEU A 64 -15.19 -0.91 7.71
C LEU A 64 -14.93 -2.40 7.98
N ARG A 65 -13.66 -2.79 8.06
CA ARG A 65 -13.25 -4.20 8.30
C ARG A 65 -13.21 -4.60 9.77
N MET A 66 -13.12 -3.63 10.70
CA MET A 66 -12.97 -3.87 12.14
C MET A 66 -13.96 -4.88 12.74
N PRO A 67 -15.24 -4.90 12.36
CA PRO A 67 -16.20 -5.84 12.95
C PRO A 67 -15.84 -7.31 12.74
N THR A 68 -15.14 -7.64 11.66
CA THR A 68 -14.80 -9.02 11.29
C THR A 68 -13.29 -9.30 11.38
N SER A 69 -12.46 -8.26 11.26
CA SER A 69 -11.00 -8.40 11.24
C SER A 69 -10.33 -7.17 11.85
N PRO A 70 -9.82 -7.25 13.08
CA PRO A 70 -9.10 -6.14 13.70
C PRO A 70 -7.88 -5.72 12.88
N GLY A 71 -7.75 -4.41 12.64
CA GLY A 71 -6.73 -3.84 11.77
C GLY A 71 -5.46 -3.41 12.52
N ILE A 72 -4.33 -3.64 11.89
CA ILE A 72 -3.00 -3.12 12.25
C ILE A 72 -2.44 -2.43 11.01
N ALA A 73 -2.36 -1.10 10.98
CA ALA A 73 -1.69 -0.37 9.90
C ALA A 73 -0.34 0.15 10.38
N ILE A 74 0.70 -0.11 9.58
CA ILE A 74 2.08 0.25 9.94
C ILE A 74 2.55 1.45 9.15
N ASP A 75 3.42 2.23 9.77
CA ASP A 75 4.30 3.13 9.05
C ASP A 75 5.60 2.38 8.75
N LEU A 76 5.95 2.19 7.47
CA LEU A 76 7.20 1.57 7.09
C LEU A 76 8.39 2.41 7.59
N PRO A 77 9.56 1.81 7.90
CA PRO A 77 10.72 2.55 8.38
C PRO A 77 11.08 3.76 7.51
N GLY A 78 11.20 4.93 8.12
CA GLY A 78 11.46 6.20 7.44
C GLY A 78 10.23 6.91 6.87
N PHE A 79 9.04 6.36 7.09
CA PHE A 79 7.76 6.95 6.71
C PHE A 79 6.87 7.17 7.94
N GLY A 80 5.86 8.04 7.78
CA GLY A 80 4.93 8.36 8.85
C GLY A 80 5.64 8.76 10.14
N TYR A 81 5.33 8.09 11.22
CA TYR A 81 5.93 8.29 12.54
C TYR A 81 7.02 7.25 12.86
N SER A 82 7.31 6.30 11.96
CA SER A 82 8.36 5.31 12.17
C SER A 82 9.75 5.92 12.09
N ALA A 83 10.65 5.42 12.94
CA ALA A 83 12.07 5.75 12.87
C ALA A 83 12.68 5.34 11.52
N PRO A 84 13.70 6.05 11.02
CA PRO A 84 14.41 5.64 9.82
C PRO A 84 15.23 4.37 10.06
N ALA A 85 15.33 3.53 9.03
CA ALA A 85 16.23 2.39 9.01
C ALA A 85 17.58 2.76 8.38
N THR A 86 18.57 1.89 8.53
CA THR A 86 19.88 2.06 7.86
C THR A 86 19.74 2.02 6.33
N ARG A 87 18.74 1.31 5.80
CA ARG A 87 18.44 1.22 4.37
C ARG A 87 16.93 1.13 4.16
N HIS A 88 16.44 1.77 3.10
CA HIS A 88 15.02 1.80 2.76
C HIS A 88 14.76 1.05 1.43
N THR A 89 15.15 -0.22 1.38
CA THR A 89 14.90 -1.08 0.21
C THR A 89 13.62 -1.89 0.41
N LEU A 90 13.02 -2.39 -0.68
CA LEU A 90 11.87 -3.31 -0.60
C LEU A 90 12.15 -4.50 0.32
N PHE A 91 13.38 -5.03 0.25
CA PHE A 91 13.80 -6.13 1.11
C PHE A 91 13.87 -5.71 2.59
N ALA A 92 14.43 -4.52 2.89
CA ALA A 92 14.49 -4.01 4.25
C ALA A 92 13.09 -3.76 4.83
N HIS A 93 12.18 -3.20 4.02
CA HIS A 93 10.78 -3.06 4.40
C HIS A 93 10.11 -4.41 4.66
N ALA A 94 10.33 -5.41 3.81
CA ALA A 94 9.78 -6.76 4.03
C ALA A 94 10.31 -7.38 5.33
N MET A 95 11.61 -7.21 5.63
CA MET A 95 12.19 -7.71 6.90
C MET A 95 11.65 -6.96 8.13
N ALA A 96 11.34 -5.67 8.00
CA ALA A 96 10.70 -4.91 9.08
C ALA A 96 9.27 -5.42 9.35
N VAL A 97 8.49 -5.70 8.31
CA VAL A 97 7.15 -6.31 8.41
C VAL A 97 7.22 -7.70 9.05
N ILE A 98 8.14 -8.55 8.59
CA ILE A 98 8.34 -9.89 9.17
C ILE A 98 8.69 -9.79 10.66
N GLY A 99 9.65 -8.89 11.00
CA GLY A 99 10.04 -8.70 12.39
C GLY A 99 8.89 -8.24 13.29
N LEU A 100 8.02 -7.33 12.79
CA LEU A 100 6.83 -6.94 13.52
C LEU A 100 5.87 -8.11 13.73
N LEU A 101 5.61 -8.92 12.70
CA LEU A 101 4.71 -10.08 12.80
C LEU A 101 5.25 -11.15 13.74
N ASP A 102 6.57 -11.38 13.77
CA ASP A 102 7.21 -12.28 14.72
C ASP A 102 7.03 -11.78 16.16
N ASP A 103 7.20 -10.45 16.40
CA ASP A 103 7.04 -9.84 17.72
C ASP A 103 5.56 -9.83 18.18
N GLU A 104 4.61 -9.67 17.25
CA GLU A 104 3.16 -9.67 17.53
C GLU A 104 2.64 -11.02 18.03
N SER A 105 3.22 -12.12 17.59
CA SER A 105 2.81 -13.50 17.94
C SER A 105 1.30 -13.76 17.81
N CYS A 106 0.63 -13.07 16.85
CA CYS A 106 -0.83 -13.14 16.70
C CYS A 106 -1.29 -14.23 15.72
N GLY A 107 -0.38 -15.10 15.28
CA GLY A 107 -0.66 -16.10 14.26
C GLY A 107 -0.62 -15.51 12.83
N PRO A 108 -1.02 -16.28 11.81
CA PRO A 108 -1.07 -15.79 10.43
C PRO A 108 -2.08 -14.67 10.28
N VAL A 109 -1.71 -13.59 9.57
CA VAL A 109 -2.55 -12.42 9.32
C VAL A 109 -3.07 -12.40 7.89
N ASP A 110 -4.14 -11.65 7.67
CA ASP A 110 -4.50 -11.17 6.34
C ASP A 110 -3.62 -9.97 6.02
N LEU A 111 -2.80 -10.09 4.98
CA LEU A 111 -1.83 -9.06 4.62
C LEU A 111 -2.37 -8.23 3.47
N VAL A 112 -2.44 -6.91 3.66
CA VAL A 112 -2.93 -5.95 2.65
C VAL A 112 -1.82 -4.99 2.30
N GLY A 113 -1.47 -4.87 1.01
CA GLY A 113 -0.43 -3.96 0.56
C GLY A 113 -0.83 -3.10 -0.63
N ASN A 114 -0.62 -1.79 -0.51
CA ASN A 114 -0.82 -0.85 -1.62
C ASN A 114 0.50 -0.52 -2.31
N SER A 115 0.54 -0.58 -3.65
CA SER A 115 1.66 -0.09 -4.45
C SER A 115 3.01 -0.73 -4.06
N MET A 116 3.97 0.06 -3.56
CA MET A 116 5.22 -0.42 -2.95
C MET A 116 4.97 -1.37 -1.78
N GLY A 117 3.97 -1.07 -0.95
CA GLY A 117 3.53 -1.97 0.12
C GLY A 117 3.05 -3.31 -0.42
N GLY A 118 2.38 -3.33 -1.59
CA GLY A 118 2.02 -4.57 -2.29
C GLY A 118 3.23 -5.39 -2.72
N ALA A 119 4.25 -4.73 -3.32
CA ALA A 119 5.51 -5.40 -3.66
C ALA A 119 6.24 -5.93 -2.41
N THR A 120 6.24 -5.15 -1.32
CA THR A 120 6.78 -5.56 -0.02
C THR A 120 6.03 -6.77 0.54
N SER A 121 4.69 -6.75 0.51
CA SER A 121 3.83 -7.83 1.01
C SER A 121 4.00 -9.14 0.23
N ILE A 122 4.24 -9.06 -1.09
CA ILE A 122 4.61 -10.24 -1.90
C ILE A 122 5.91 -10.88 -1.37
N LEU A 123 6.93 -10.06 -1.06
CA LEU A 123 8.19 -10.56 -0.51
C LEU A 123 8.01 -11.19 0.88
N VAL A 124 7.15 -10.63 1.72
CA VAL A 124 6.79 -11.19 3.03
C VAL A 124 6.11 -12.55 2.86
N ALA A 125 5.03 -12.62 2.08
CA ALA A 125 4.23 -13.83 1.88
C ALA A 125 5.03 -14.97 1.24
N ALA A 126 5.92 -14.65 0.27
CA ALA A 126 6.77 -15.64 -0.37
C ALA A 126 7.86 -16.18 0.57
N ARG A 127 8.34 -15.35 1.52
CA ARG A 127 9.44 -15.72 2.40
C ARG A 127 8.98 -16.37 3.71
N ARG A 128 7.83 -15.94 4.22
CA ARG A 128 7.23 -16.40 5.47
C ARG A 128 5.74 -16.74 5.25
N PRO A 129 5.49 -17.83 4.49
CA PRO A 129 4.13 -18.29 4.24
C PRO A 129 3.38 -18.65 5.52
N ASP A 130 4.09 -18.99 6.59
CA ASP A 130 3.57 -19.27 7.92
C ASP A 130 2.93 -18.05 8.60
N LEU A 131 3.29 -16.82 8.20
CA LEU A 131 2.77 -15.57 8.77
C LEU A 131 1.57 -14.98 7.98
N VAL A 132 1.25 -15.53 6.81
CA VAL A 132 0.26 -14.91 5.91
C VAL A 132 -0.86 -15.89 5.58
N ARG A 133 -2.08 -15.60 6.06
CA ARG A 133 -3.30 -16.37 5.79
C ARG A 133 -3.87 -16.06 4.41
N SER A 134 -3.91 -14.77 4.06
CA SER A 134 -4.30 -14.26 2.74
C SER A 134 -3.52 -13.01 2.36
N LEU A 135 -3.46 -12.70 1.06
CA LEU A 135 -2.75 -11.52 0.55
C LEU A 135 -3.66 -10.69 -0.37
N THR A 136 -3.96 -9.45 0.03
CA THR A 136 -4.66 -8.47 -0.82
C THR A 136 -3.68 -7.43 -1.36
N LEU A 137 -3.65 -7.24 -2.66
CA LEU A 137 -2.77 -6.35 -3.39
C LEU A 137 -3.58 -5.22 -4.04
N LEU A 138 -3.37 -3.99 -3.61
CA LEU A 138 -4.06 -2.79 -4.09
C LEU A 138 -3.13 -2.00 -5.01
N GLY A 139 -3.38 -2.00 -6.32
CA GLY A 139 -2.51 -1.38 -7.30
C GLY A 139 -1.03 -1.74 -7.12
N PRO A 140 -0.64 -3.03 -6.98
CA PRO A 140 0.70 -3.39 -6.58
C PRO A 140 1.74 -2.98 -7.62
N ALA A 141 2.87 -2.47 -7.17
CA ALA A 141 3.99 -2.17 -8.05
C ALA A 141 4.63 -3.47 -8.54
N LEU A 142 4.29 -3.86 -9.77
CA LEU A 142 4.76 -5.08 -10.42
C LEU A 142 5.55 -4.78 -11.70
N PRO A 143 6.49 -5.65 -12.11
CA PRO A 143 7.30 -5.44 -13.31
C PRO A 143 6.51 -5.53 -14.61
N GLY A 144 7.07 -4.96 -15.70
CA GLY A 144 6.50 -5.04 -17.03
C GLY A 144 5.38 -4.05 -17.31
N GLN A 145 5.31 -3.01 -16.48
CA GLN A 145 4.47 -1.83 -16.71
C GLN A 145 5.05 -0.97 -17.84
N ARG A 146 4.19 -0.23 -18.51
CA ARG A 146 4.62 0.82 -19.43
C ARG A 146 5.12 2.01 -18.60
N PRO A 147 6.28 2.60 -18.90
CA PRO A 147 6.73 3.82 -18.24
C PRO A 147 5.70 4.93 -18.42
N LYS A 148 5.34 5.61 -17.34
CA LYS A 148 4.46 6.78 -17.35
C LYS A 148 5.27 8.05 -17.02
N VAL A 149 4.85 9.20 -17.52
CA VAL A 149 5.51 10.49 -17.23
C VAL A 149 5.52 10.79 -15.73
N SER A 150 4.48 10.36 -15.02
CA SER A 150 4.36 10.45 -13.56
C SER A 150 5.50 9.75 -12.79
N HIS A 151 6.20 8.81 -13.41
CA HIS A 151 7.34 8.13 -12.79
C HIS A 151 8.63 8.97 -12.81
N ALA A 152 8.73 9.97 -13.67
CA ALA A 152 9.99 10.72 -13.86
C ALA A 152 10.49 11.41 -12.57
N PRO A 153 9.68 12.14 -11.78
CA PRO A 153 10.12 12.71 -10.51
C PRO A 153 10.58 11.65 -9.50
N ILE A 154 9.87 10.51 -9.45
CA ILE A 154 10.18 9.39 -8.56
C ILE A 154 11.56 8.80 -8.92
N LEU A 155 11.81 8.54 -10.20
CA LEU A 155 13.08 8.00 -10.67
C LEU A 155 14.25 9.00 -10.50
N LEU A 156 14.00 10.27 -10.79
CA LEU A 156 14.99 11.34 -10.67
C LEU A 156 15.36 11.63 -9.20
N SER A 157 14.46 11.41 -8.24
CA SER A 157 14.77 11.56 -6.82
C SER A 157 15.91 10.66 -6.34
N GLY A 158 16.20 9.62 -7.08
CA GLY A 158 17.33 8.73 -6.81
C GLY A 158 18.70 9.22 -7.28
N VAL A 159 18.78 10.30 -8.05
CA VAL A 159 20.04 10.83 -8.59
C VAL A 159 20.62 11.82 -7.58
N PRO A 160 21.87 11.62 -7.11
CA PRO A 160 22.54 12.58 -6.22
C PRO A 160 22.56 14.00 -6.80
N GLY A 161 22.26 15.00 -5.97
CA GLY A 161 22.15 16.42 -6.37
C GLY A 161 20.81 16.78 -7.05
N VAL A 162 20.11 15.83 -7.66
CA VAL A 162 18.76 16.06 -8.19
C VAL A 162 17.73 15.94 -7.06
N ARG A 163 17.92 15.00 -6.14
CA ARG A 163 17.06 14.83 -4.96
C ARG A 163 16.91 16.13 -4.19
N GLU A 164 18.01 16.78 -3.86
CA GLU A 164 18.04 18.04 -3.11
C GLU A 164 17.30 19.16 -3.86
N LYS A 165 17.50 19.28 -5.17
CA LYS A 165 16.79 20.24 -6.00
C LYS A 165 15.28 19.97 -6.06
N LEU A 166 14.89 18.72 -6.18
CA LEU A 166 13.48 18.32 -6.14
C LEU A 166 12.84 18.62 -4.79
N ARG A 167 13.55 18.30 -3.69
CA ARG A 167 13.13 18.67 -2.34
C ARG A 167 12.88 20.17 -2.23
N ASP A 168 13.90 20.99 -2.57
CA ASP A 168 13.82 22.44 -2.46
C ASP A 168 12.70 23.02 -3.32
N MET A 169 12.45 22.44 -4.50
CA MET A 169 11.32 22.83 -5.36
C MET A 169 9.98 22.48 -4.72
N MET A 170 9.87 21.28 -4.15
CA MET A 170 8.63 20.83 -3.49
C MET A 170 8.35 21.64 -2.22
N LEU A 171 9.36 21.98 -1.43
CA LEU A 171 9.22 22.77 -0.21
C LEU A 171 8.85 24.24 -0.45
N LYS A 172 8.94 24.73 -1.68
CA LYS A 172 8.42 26.07 -2.05
C LYS A 172 6.89 26.09 -2.18
N ARG A 173 6.27 24.94 -2.27
CA ARG A 173 4.82 24.80 -2.34
C ARG A 173 4.27 24.44 -0.96
N SER A 174 3.05 24.93 -0.68
CA SER A 174 2.40 24.62 0.60
C SER A 174 2.09 23.10 0.73
N PRO A 175 1.94 22.58 1.94
CA PRO A 175 1.47 21.21 2.14
C PRO A 175 0.12 20.93 1.45
N GLU A 176 -0.80 21.90 1.47
CA GLU A 176 -2.12 21.83 0.83
C GLU A 176 -2.00 21.62 -0.68
N GLU A 177 -1.20 22.47 -1.35
CA GLU A 177 -0.98 22.36 -2.80
C GLU A 177 -0.37 21.01 -3.19
N ARG A 178 0.56 20.50 -2.37
CA ARG A 178 1.22 19.21 -2.63
C ARG A 178 0.27 18.03 -2.41
N VAL A 179 -0.62 18.12 -1.42
CA VAL A 179 -1.66 17.11 -1.19
C VAL A 179 -2.66 17.13 -2.35
N ASP A 180 -3.10 18.30 -2.79
CA ASP A 180 -4.05 18.42 -3.91
C ASP A 180 -3.46 17.82 -5.20
N ASP A 181 -2.20 18.12 -5.52
CA ASP A 181 -1.49 17.50 -6.66
C ASP A 181 -1.37 15.98 -6.51
N LEU A 182 -1.07 15.51 -5.31
CA LEU A 182 -0.96 14.08 -5.04
C LEU A 182 -2.31 13.39 -5.26
N MET A 183 -3.41 13.99 -4.77
CA MET A 183 -4.75 13.43 -4.99
C MET A 183 -5.11 13.38 -6.47
N GLN A 184 -4.76 14.41 -7.25
CA GLN A 184 -4.92 14.38 -8.71
C GLN A 184 -4.13 13.26 -9.38
N LEU A 185 -3.03 12.83 -8.79
CA LEU A 185 -2.20 11.75 -9.31
C LEU A 185 -2.73 10.36 -8.94
N ILE A 186 -3.21 10.19 -7.70
CA ILE A 186 -3.50 8.86 -7.15
C ILE A 186 -4.98 8.47 -7.17
N PHE A 187 -5.91 9.42 -7.36
CA PHE A 187 -7.34 9.17 -7.46
C PHE A 187 -7.82 9.32 -8.91
N PHE A 188 -8.85 8.60 -9.28
CA PHE A 188 -9.64 8.86 -10.47
C PHE A 188 -10.43 10.16 -10.27
N ASP A 189 -11.17 10.25 -9.17
CA ASP A 189 -11.94 11.41 -8.76
C ASP A 189 -11.46 11.95 -7.38
N PRO A 190 -10.62 12.99 -7.36
CA PRO A 190 -10.16 13.61 -6.12
C PRO A 190 -11.26 14.18 -5.22
N SER A 191 -12.47 14.40 -5.76
CA SER A 191 -13.59 14.93 -4.97
C SER A 191 -14.17 13.91 -3.99
N THR A 192 -13.84 12.62 -4.14
CA THR A 192 -14.23 11.55 -3.20
C THR A 192 -13.48 11.63 -1.86
N MET A 193 -12.36 12.39 -1.81
CA MET A 193 -11.62 12.56 -0.57
C MET A 193 -12.37 13.45 0.41
N SER A 194 -12.66 12.93 1.61
CA SER A 194 -13.32 13.74 2.64
C SER A 194 -12.44 14.88 3.15
N ALA A 195 -13.06 15.91 3.68
CA ALA A 195 -12.35 17.06 4.26
C ALA A 195 -11.44 16.63 5.42
N GLU A 196 -11.87 15.65 6.22
CA GLU A 196 -11.11 15.09 7.33
C GLU A 196 -9.83 14.41 6.83
N ARG A 197 -9.93 13.55 5.81
CA ARG A 197 -8.78 12.87 5.21
C ARG A 197 -7.80 13.85 4.59
N ARG A 198 -8.34 14.88 3.91
CA ARG A 198 -7.50 15.94 3.35
C ARG A 198 -6.76 16.71 4.43
N ALA A 199 -7.43 17.08 5.51
CA ALA A 199 -6.80 17.79 6.62
C ALA A 199 -5.69 16.95 7.29
N GLU A 200 -5.91 15.65 7.50
CA GLU A 200 -4.89 14.74 8.01
C GLU A 200 -3.68 14.60 7.07
N ALA A 201 -3.93 14.49 5.76
CA ALA A 201 -2.86 14.41 4.76
C ALA A 201 -2.03 15.70 4.72
N VAL A 202 -2.66 16.86 4.82
CA VAL A 202 -1.99 18.17 4.89
C VAL A 202 -1.13 18.29 6.15
N TYR A 203 -1.69 17.93 7.31
CA TYR A 203 -0.97 17.92 8.56
C TYR A 203 0.28 17.02 8.50
N GLU A 204 0.09 15.78 8.03
CA GLU A 204 1.17 14.81 7.90
C GLU A 204 2.25 15.28 6.92
N GLN A 205 1.84 15.90 5.80
CA GLN A 205 2.77 16.43 4.81
C GLN A 205 3.62 17.57 5.40
N GLY A 206 3.01 18.50 6.14
CA GLY A 206 3.71 19.59 6.82
C GLY A 206 4.66 19.09 7.90
N ARG A 207 4.24 18.07 8.68
CA ARG A 207 5.10 17.45 9.68
C ARG A 207 6.37 16.83 9.08
N ARG A 208 6.24 16.14 7.94
CA ARG A 208 7.37 15.50 7.23
C ARG A 208 8.40 16.49 6.75
N ASP A 209 8.02 17.72 6.43
CA ASP A 209 8.95 18.75 5.93
C ASP A 209 10.06 19.06 6.92
N GLY A 210 9.79 18.91 8.22
CA GLY A 210 10.77 19.07 9.30
C GLY A 210 11.67 17.86 9.58
N LEU A 211 11.53 16.77 8.81
CA LEU A 211 12.25 15.51 9.04
C LEU A 211 13.26 15.26 7.92
N ASP A 212 14.54 15.44 8.19
CA ASP A 212 15.61 15.34 7.19
C ASP A 212 15.70 13.95 6.54
N TYR A 213 15.34 12.89 7.26
CA TYR A 213 15.46 11.51 6.76
C TYR A 213 14.35 11.13 5.76
N THR A 214 13.22 11.82 5.73
CA THR A 214 12.06 11.42 4.91
C THR A 214 12.37 11.40 3.42
N TRP A 215 13.14 12.39 2.95
CA TRP A 215 13.57 12.43 1.55
C TRP A 215 14.59 11.35 1.19
N VAL A 216 15.43 10.96 2.15
CA VAL A 216 16.36 9.84 1.99
C VAL A 216 15.57 8.55 1.90
N ALA A 217 14.66 8.30 2.85
CA ALA A 217 13.79 7.13 2.87
C ALA A 217 12.97 7.01 1.58
N PHE A 218 12.36 8.11 1.13
CA PHE A 218 11.59 8.14 -0.11
C PHE A 218 12.47 7.80 -1.32
N SER A 219 13.62 8.46 -1.48
CA SER A 219 14.47 8.27 -2.67
C SER A 219 15.11 6.88 -2.71
N GLU A 220 15.58 6.33 -1.60
CA GLU A 220 16.12 4.97 -1.53
C GLU A 220 15.05 3.92 -1.82
N SER A 221 13.85 4.10 -1.28
CA SER A 221 12.71 3.22 -1.56
C SER A 221 12.31 3.29 -3.02
N ALA A 222 12.25 4.49 -3.60
CA ALA A 222 11.96 4.71 -5.03
C ALA A 222 12.99 4.04 -5.94
N GLN A 223 14.28 4.16 -5.62
CA GLN A 223 15.36 3.49 -6.36
C GLN A 223 15.26 1.96 -6.26
N SER A 224 15.00 1.45 -5.06
CA SER A 224 14.82 0.01 -4.84
C SER A 224 13.63 -0.51 -5.63
N LEU A 225 12.51 0.22 -5.61
CA LEU A 225 11.31 -0.09 -6.38
C LEU A 225 11.60 -0.08 -7.89
N ALA A 226 12.19 1.00 -8.40
CA ALA A 226 12.57 1.10 -9.82
C ALA A 226 13.50 -0.03 -10.23
N SER A 227 14.47 -0.37 -9.39
CA SER A 227 15.40 -1.47 -9.62
C SER A 227 14.68 -2.83 -9.69
N ALA A 228 13.65 -3.05 -8.86
CA ALA A 228 12.84 -4.25 -8.88
C ALA A 228 11.96 -4.36 -10.15
N MET A 229 11.70 -3.23 -10.83
CA MET A 229 10.95 -3.22 -12.11
C MET A 229 11.84 -3.56 -13.31
N LEU A 230 13.17 -3.50 -13.19
CA LEU A 230 14.10 -3.81 -14.28
C LEU A 230 14.11 -5.31 -14.59
N ARG A 231 14.39 -5.64 -15.85
CA ARG A 231 14.22 -6.98 -16.45
C ARG A 231 14.76 -8.16 -15.62
N ARG A 232 15.97 -8.05 -15.06
CA ARG A 232 16.58 -9.12 -14.25
C ARG A 232 15.93 -9.23 -12.86
N ARG A 233 15.72 -8.12 -12.17
CA ARG A 233 15.12 -8.09 -10.82
C ARG A 233 13.60 -8.21 -10.89
N GLY A 234 12.98 -7.79 -11.99
CA GLY A 234 11.58 -8.03 -12.27
C GLY A 234 11.23 -9.52 -12.36
N ALA A 235 12.12 -10.35 -12.88
CA ALA A 235 11.95 -11.80 -12.85
C ALA A 235 11.90 -12.36 -11.42
N LEU A 236 12.70 -11.79 -10.48
CA LEU A 236 12.66 -12.18 -9.07
C LEU A 236 11.35 -11.77 -8.40
N MET A 237 10.81 -10.60 -8.72
CA MET A 237 9.51 -10.16 -8.18
C MET A 237 8.37 -11.06 -8.68
N TRP A 238 8.38 -11.43 -9.96
CA TRP A 238 7.42 -12.39 -10.51
C TRP A 238 7.56 -13.77 -9.87
N SER A 239 8.79 -14.26 -9.70
CA SER A 239 9.05 -15.52 -9.00
C SER A 239 8.59 -15.46 -7.53
N ALA A 240 8.76 -14.32 -6.86
CA ALA A 240 8.23 -14.16 -5.51
C ALA A 240 6.70 -14.28 -5.49
N LEU A 241 5.99 -13.64 -6.43
CA LEU A 241 4.52 -13.77 -6.54
C LEU A 241 4.09 -15.22 -6.83
N GLU A 242 4.83 -15.93 -7.69
CA GLU A 242 4.58 -17.36 -8.01
C GLU A 242 4.78 -18.27 -6.80
N ASN A 243 5.63 -17.88 -5.84
CA ASN A 243 5.90 -18.63 -4.61
C ASN A 243 4.99 -18.29 -3.43
N VAL A 244 4.05 -17.34 -3.60
CA VAL A 244 3.04 -17.05 -2.57
C VAL A 244 2.10 -18.24 -2.44
N GLN A 245 2.03 -18.83 -1.25
CA GLN A 245 1.17 -19.99 -0.95
C GLN A 245 -0.24 -19.57 -0.52
N ALA A 246 -0.34 -18.40 0.15
CA ALA A 246 -1.60 -17.84 0.57
C ALA A 246 -2.50 -17.49 -0.64
N PRO A 247 -3.82 -17.54 -0.52
CA PRO A 247 -4.72 -17.00 -1.54
C PRO A 247 -4.45 -15.52 -1.78
N VAL A 248 -4.49 -15.08 -3.05
CA VAL A 248 -4.18 -13.70 -3.44
C VAL A 248 -5.38 -13.02 -4.11
N LEU A 249 -5.79 -11.87 -3.60
CA LEU A 249 -6.69 -10.93 -4.25
C LEU A 249 -5.87 -9.78 -4.83
N GLY A 250 -5.89 -9.60 -6.15
CA GLY A 250 -5.26 -8.44 -6.81
C GLY A 250 -6.33 -7.45 -7.28
N LEU A 251 -6.28 -6.19 -6.82
CA LEU A 251 -7.18 -5.11 -7.21
C LEU A 251 -6.43 -4.07 -8.04
N PHE A 252 -6.92 -3.75 -9.24
CA PHE A 252 -6.29 -2.83 -10.18
C PHE A 252 -7.30 -1.83 -10.73
N GLY A 253 -7.03 -0.54 -10.56
CA GLY A 253 -7.85 0.53 -11.11
C GLY A 253 -7.58 0.77 -12.61
N THR A 254 -8.64 1.02 -13.41
CA THR A 254 -8.50 1.36 -14.83
C THR A 254 -7.81 2.69 -15.06
N ASP A 255 -7.98 3.63 -14.11
CA ASP A 255 -7.51 5.00 -14.19
C ASP A 255 -6.29 5.28 -13.30
N ASP A 256 -5.63 4.21 -12.83
CA ASP A 256 -4.40 4.31 -12.07
C ASP A 256 -3.30 4.96 -12.92
N ARG A 257 -2.85 6.16 -12.50
CA ARG A 257 -1.81 6.93 -13.21
C ARG A 257 -0.39 6.53 -12.83
N LEU A 258 -0.22 5.62 -11.86
CA LEU A 258 1.08 5.11 -11.41
C LEU A 258 1.31 3.65 -11.84
N VAL A 259 0.32 2.79 -11.68
CA VAL A 259 0.40 1.37 -12.09
C VAL A 259 -0.45 1.17 -13.34
N ASP A 260 0.13 0.55 -14.37
CA ASP A 260 -0.60 0.22 -15.61
C ASP A 260 -1.48 -1.02 -15.37
N VAL A 261 -2.79 -0.86 -15.54
CA VAL A 261 -3.76 -1.97 -15.43
C VAL A 261 -3.42 -3.14 -16.37
N GLY A 262 -2.72 -2.91 -17.47
CA GLY A 262 -2.22 -3.95 -18.37
C GLY A 262 -1.27 -4.98 -17.72
N VAL A 263 -0.87 -4.75 -16.47
CA VAL A 263 -0.10 -5.74 -15.68
C VAL A 263 -1.02 -6.78 -15.01
N ALA A 264 -2.31 -6.49 -14.83
CA ALA A 264 -3.27 -7.35 -14.15
C ALA A 264 -3.36 -8.77 -14.77
N PRO A 265 -3.46 -8.94 -16.10
CA PRO A 265 -3.46 -10.29 -16.71
C PRO A 265 -2.14 -11.04 -16.49
N LYS A 266 -1.02 -10.32 -16.37
CA LYS A 266 0.29 -10.93 -16.10
C LYS A 266 0.38 -11.41 -14.65
N ALA A 267 -0.20 -10.66 -13.72
CA ALA A 267 -0.30 -11.05 -12.31
C ALA A 267 -1.20 -12.29 -12.16
N ALA A 268 -2.40 -12.28 -12.78
CA ALA A 268 -3.34 -13.39 -12.73
C ALA A 268 -2.72 -14.72 -13.19
N LYS A 269 -1.88 -14.69 -14.24
CA LYS A 269 -1.18 -15.89 -14.72
C LYS A 269 -0.17 -16.48 -13.73
N ARG A 270 0.26 -15.71 -12.73
CA ARG A 270 1.29 -16.07 -11.73
C ARG A 270 0.73 -16.35 -10.35
N ILE A 271 -0.45 -15.84 -10.05
CA ILE A 271 -1.16 -16.15 -8.82
C ILE A 271 -1.64 -17.59 -8.89
N GLN A 272 -1.20 -18.42 -7.94
CA GLN A 272 -1.55 -19.84 -7.92
C GLN A 272 -3.01 -20.06 -7.51
N ARG A 273 -3.45 -19.37 -6.45
CA ARG A 273 -4.78 -19.45 -5.86
C ARG A 273 -5.31 -18.05 -5.59
N GLY A 274 -6.48 -17.71 -6.10
CA GLY A 274 -7.09 -16.40 -5.90
C GLY A 274 -7.68 -15.81 -7.16
N ARG A 275 -7.90 -14.52 -7.15
CA ARG A 275 -8.43 -13.78 -8.31
C ARG A 275 -7.82 -12.39 -8.45
N VAL A 276 -7.95 -11.84 -9.66
CA VAL A 276 -7.57 -10.47 -9.99
C VAL A 276 -8.82 -9.73 -10.44
N VAL A 277 -9.08 -8.57 -9.84
CA VAL A 277 -10.23 -7.73 -10.12
C VAL A 277 -9.73 -6.43 -10.76
N VAL A 278 -10.31 -6.05 -11.88
CA VAL A 278 -10.12 -4.75 -12.53
C VAL A 278 -11.31 -3.87 -12.18
N MET A 279 -11.03 -2.74 -11.54
CA MET A 279 -12.02 -1.80 -11.00
C MET A 279 -12.13 -0.60 -11.96
N PRO A 280 -13.28 -0.41 -12.64
CA PRO A 280 -13.48 0.72 -13.52
C PRO A 280 -13.58 2.03 -12.74
N ARG A 281 -13.14 3.14 -13.34
CA ARG A 281 -13.15 4.49 -12.73
C ARG A 281 -12.50 4.49 -11.33
N MET A 282 -11.38 3.80 -11.19
CA MET A 282 -10.62 3.68 -9.95
C MET A 282 -9.17 4.09 -10.19
N GLY A 283 -8.64 4.92 -9.28
CA GLY A 283 -7.25 5.35 -9.29
C GLY A 283 -6.30 4.37 -8.61
N HIS A 284 -5.17 4.90 -8.13
CA HIS A 284 -4.08 4.10 -7.53
C HIS A 284 -4.34 3.67 -6.09
N CYS A 285 -5.11 4.46 -5.35
CA CYS A 285 -5.35 4.25 -3.92
C CYS A 285 -6.81 3.88 -3.66
N ALA A 286 -7.28 2.78 -4.23
CA ALA A 286 -8.65 2.30 -4.11
C ALA A 286 -9.14 2.24 -2.65
N GLN A 287 -8.27 1.90 -1.70
CA GLN A 287 -8.59 1.86 -0.27
C GLN A 287 -8.90 3.23 0.35
N MET A 288 -8.55 4.31 -0.34
CA MET A 288 -8.86 5.69 0.07
C MET A 288 -10.01 6.28 -0.76
N GLU A 289 -10.09 5.89 -2.02
CA GLU A 289 -11.04 6.43 -3.00
C GLU A 289 -12.43 5.78 -2.86
N ASP A 290 -12.47 4.45 -2.72
CA ASP A 290 -13.69 3.70 -2.41
C ASP A 290 -13.39 2.55 -1.44
N PRO A 291 -13.23 2.84 -0.15
CA PRO A 291 -12.95 1.83 0.86
C PRO A 291 -14.09 0.82 1.05
N VAL A 292 -15.34 1.19 0.72
CA VAL A 292 -16.50 0.30 0.82
C VAL A 292 -16.41 -0.81 -0.22
N GLN A 293 -16.20 -0.46 -1.50
CA GLN A 293 -16.03 -1.45 -2.57
C GLN A 293 -14.84 -2.37 -2.29
N VAL A 294 -13.71 -1.81 -1.80
CA VAL A 294 -12.55 -2.62 -1.43
C VAL A 294 -12.87 -3.58 -0.28
N ALA A 295 -13.58 -3.13 0.75
CA ALA A 295 -13.99 -3.99 1.88
C ALA A 295 -14.89 -5.14 1.44
N ASP A 296 -15.86 -4.87 0.55
CA ASP A 296 -16.79 -5.87 0.00
C ASP A 296 -16.06 -6.90 -0.87
N LEU A 297 -15.13 -6.47 -1.72
CA LEU A 297 -14.30 -7.36 -2.52
C LEU A 297 -13.41 -8.26 -1.66
N MET A 298 -12.84 -7.71 -0.58
CA MET A 298 -12.07 -8.49 0.39
C MET A 298 -12.95 -9.52 1.11
N ALA A 299 -14.15 -9.12 1.59
CA ALA A 299 -15.07 -10.02 2.28
C ALA A 299 -15.54 -11.16 1.37
N SER A 300 -15.95 -10.86 0.14
CA SER A 300 -16.32 -11.86 -0.86
C SER A 300 -15.17 -12.83 -1.18
N PHE A 301 -13.94 -12.29 -1.29
CA PHE A 301 -12.76 -13.10 -1.53
C PHE A 301 -12.45 -14.05 -0.37
N GLU A 302 -12.56 -13.58 0.86
CA GLU A 302 -12.32 -14.39 2.05
C GLU A 302 -13.32 -15.55 2.15
N GLN A 303 -14.60 -15.32 1.85
CA GLN A 303 -15.62 -16.37 1.82
C GLN A 303 -15.32 -17.46 0.80
N GLU A 304 -14.76 -17.08 -0.37
CA GLU A 304 -14.50 -18.04 -1.45
C GLU A 304 -13.18 -18.80 -1.27
N PHE A 305 -12.13 -18.13 -0.77
CA PHE A 305 -10.77 -18.68 -0.81
C PHE A 305 -10.13 -18.95 0.55
N VAL A 306 -10.65 -18.38 1.63
CA VAL A 306 -9.98 -18.40 2.95
C VAL A 306 -10.78 -19.17 3.99
N LEU A 307 -12.10 -19.00 4.02
CA LEU A 307 -13.02 -19.69 4.94
C LEU A 307 -13.49 -21.02 4.38
#